data_f9e7ad7c7fe3d1e32a2d95e812938264
#
_entry.id   f9e7ad7c7fe3d1e32a2d95e812938264
#
_cell.length_a   1.000
_cell.length_b   1.000
_cell.length_c   1.000
_cell.angle_alpha   90.00
_cell.angle_beta   90.00
_cell.angle_gamma   90.00
#
_symmetry.space_group_name_H-M   'P 1'
#
loop_
_entity.id
_entity.type
_entity.pdbx_description
1 polymer ?
#
loop_
_entity_poly.entity_id
_entity_poly.type
_entity_poly.pdbx_seq_one_letter_code
_entity_poly.pdbx_strand_id
1 'polypeptide(L)'
;MFTRFAPLVLPLLASCAASQHSTFITVTTQPANVGDAGIAARAYHDSGAYDRDLAIVANQAARWIGERAATAHRPALVLDIDETALSNWEIIKLDDFGRPIAGPCNPGSGAPCGWAAWDQLGRDPAIKPTLQVFRTARSANVAVFFITGRPESQRAATERNLCKAGYEGYTRLYMVPDGAHYASAADFKTPVRMQIERKGYTIIANMGDQPSDLRGGLAEKKFLLPDPFYRVP
;
A
#
# COMPACT_ATOMS: atom_id res chain seq x y z
N MET A 1 -79.40 -12.48 -47.08
CA MET A 1 -79.05 -11.19 -46.46
C MET A 1 -77.68 -11.43 -45.83
N PHE A 2 -76.61 -11.17 -46.59
CA PHE A 2 -75.22 -11.48 -46.13
C PHE A 2 -74.54 -10.13 -45.80
N THR A 3 -74.26 -9.92 -44.50
CA THR A 3 -73.53 -8.76 -44.00
C THR A 3 -72.03 -9.05 -44.10
N ARG A 4 -71.30 -8.26 -44.90
CA ARG A 4 -69.82 -8.31 -45.02
C ARG A 4 -69.21 -7.44 -43.93
N PHE A 5 -68.39 -8.06 -43.08
CA PHE A 5 -67.49 -7.32 -42.19
C PHE A 5 -66.19 -6.99 -42.92
N ALA A 6 -65.82 -5.71 -42.96
CA ALA A 6 -64.54 -5.24 -43.44
C ALA A 6 -63.52 -5.25 -42.26
N PRO A 7 -62.28 -5.69 -42.47
CA PRO A 7 -61.26 -5.61 -41.43
C PRO A 7 -60.71 -4.21 -41.29
N LEU A 8 -60.68 -3.71 -40.07
CA LEU A 8 -60.05 -2.47 -39.67
C LEU A 8 -58.54 -2.68 -39.61
N VAL A 9 -57.77 -2.06 -40.54
CA VAL A 9 -56.31 -2.06 -40.53
C VAL A 9 -55.84 -0.84 -39.70
N LEU A 10 -55.30 -1.11 -38.51
CA LEU A 10 -54.58 -0.09 -37.71
C LEU A 10 -53.15 0.10 -38.27
N PRO A 11 -52.73 1.33 -38.58
CA PRO A 11 -51.32 1.56 -38.91
C PRO A 11 -50.45 1.48 -37.64
N LEU A 12 -49.46 0.58 -37.67
CA LEU A 12 -48.35 0.59 -36.70
C LEU A 12 -47.48 1.82 -36.98
N LEU A 13 -47.54 2.80 -36.10
CA LEU A 13 -46.54 3.89 -36.06
C LEU A 13 -45.26 3.33 -35.47
N ALA A 14 -44.31 3.00 -36.34
CA ALA A 14 -42.95 2.70 -35.94
C ALA A 14 -42.28 4.01 -35.48
N SER A 15 -42.19 4.19 -34.17
CA SER A 15 -41.41 5.26 -33.56
C SER A 15 -39.92 4.94 -33.73
N CYS A 16 -39.28 5.55 -34.73
CA CYS A 16 -37.81 5.59 -34.81
C CYS A 16 -37.28 6.46 -33.68
N ALA A 17 -36.93 5.84 -32.55
CA ALA A 17 -36.08 6.46 -31.52
C ALA A 17 -34.70 6.64 -32.16
N ALA A 18 -34.39 7.84 -32.66
CA ALA A 18 -33.04 8.21 -33.06
C ALA A 18 -32.19 8.25 -31.79
N SER A 19 -31.33 7.23 -31.60
CA SER A 19 -30.27 7.25 -30.61
C SER A 19 -29.33 8.41 -30.95
N GLN A 20 -29.41 9.50 -30.20
CA GLN A 20 -28.44 10.58 -30.28
C GLN A 20 -27.11 10.04 -29.76
N HIS A 21 -26.27 9.54 -30.65
CA HIS A 21 -24.88 9.24 -30.33
C HIS A 21 -24.16 10.59 -30.20
N SER A 22 -24.01 11.06 -28.98
CA SER A 22 -23.14 12.18 -28.67
C SER A 22 -21.71 11.75 -28.98
N THR A 23 -21.17 12.13 -30.14
CA THR A 23 -19.79 11.87 -30.49
C THR A 23 -18.91 12.94 -29.86
N PHE A 24 -18.21 12.54 -28.75
CA PHE A 24 -17.18 13.39 -28.20
C PHE A 24 -15.91 13.29 -29.06
N ILE A 25 -15.36 14.44 -29.45
CA ILE A 25 -14.03 14.50 -30.05
C ILE A 25 -13.03 14.46 -28.88
N THR A 26 -12.20 13.42 -28.83
CA THR A 26 -11.18 13.25 -27.80
C THR A 26 -9.83 12.93 -28.42
N VAL A 27 -8.75 13.23 -27.69
CA VAL A 27 -7.40 12.80 -28.03
C VAL A 27 -7.07 11.54 -27.19
N THR A 28 -6.49 10.54 -27.82
CA THR A 28 -6.18 9.24 -27.17
C THR A 28 -4.85 9.24 -26.41
N THR A 29 -4.05 10.31 -26.54
CA THR A 29 -2.70 10.42 -25.97
C THR A 29 -2.64 11.13 -24.61
N GLN A 30 -3.76 11.66 -24.12
CA GLN A 30 -3.79 12.30 -22.80
C GLN A 30 -3.63 11.25 -21.69
N PRO A 31 -2.92 11.57 -20.60
CA PRO A 31 -2.89 10.74 -19.40
C PRO A 31 -4.29 10.50 -18.83
N ALA A 32 -4.43 9.46 -17.98
CA ALA A 32 -5.65 9.25 -17.19
C ALA A 32 -5.94 10.49 -16.32
N ASN A 33 -7.24 10.78 -16.13
CA ASN A 33 -7.66 11.89 -15.27
C ASN A 33 -7.28 11.59 -13.81
N VAL A 34 -6.55 12.52 -13.18
CA VAL A 34 -6.09 12.36 -11.78
C VAL A 34 -7.27 12.30 -10.81
N GLY A 35 -8.32 13.09 -11.04
CA GLY A 35 -9.54 13.07 -10.22
C GLY A 35 -10.24 11.71 -10.27
N ASP A 36 -10.37 11.11 -11.47
CA ASP A 36 -10.94 9.77 -11.62
C ASP A 36 -10.08 8.71 -10.91
N ALA A 37 -8.77 8.83 -10.98
CA ALA A 37 -7.85 7.95 -10.28
C ALA A 37 -8.01 8.06 -8.75
N GLY A 38 -8.14 9.27 -8.20
CA GLY A 38 -8.40 9.50 -6.78
C GLY A 38 -9.74 8.91 -6.32
N ILE A 39 -10.81 9.09 -7.12
CA ILE A 39 -12.14 8.50 -6.86
C ILE A 39 -12.02 6.96 -6.83
N ALA A 40 -11.34 6.37 -7.80
CA ALA A 40 -11.15 4.92 -7.88
C ALA A 40 -10.32 4.38 -6.69
N ALA A 41 -9.25 5.06 -6.31
CA ALA A 41 -8.41 4.70 -5.18
C ALA A 41 -9.19 4.74 -3.85
N ARG A 42 -10.02 5.77 -3.64
CA ARG A 42 -10.90 5.85 -2.47
C ARG A 42 -11.93 4.73 -2.44
N ALA A 43 -12.59 4.46 -3.57
CA ALA A 43 -13.56 3.36 -3.69
C ALA A 43 -12.91 1.99 -3.46
N TYR A 44 -11.68 1.78 -3.93
CA TYR A 44 -10.90 0.57 -3.71
C TYR A 44 -10.65 0.32 -2.22
N HIS A 45 -10.27 1.36 -1.47
CA HIS A 45 -10.12 1.26 -0.01
C HIS A 45 -11.46 1.02 0.67
N ASP A 46 -12.46 1.89 0.43
CA ASP A 46 -13.71 1.95 1.21
C ASP A 46 -14.62 0.73 0.95
N SER A 47 -14.48 0.06 -0.20
CA SER A 47 -15.16 -1.22 -0.50
C SER A 47 -14.56 -2.42 0.23
N GLY A 48 -13.44 -2.26 0.94
CA GLY A 48 -12.65 -3.33 1.54
C GLY A 48 -11.89 -4.20 0.54
N ALA A 49 -11.82 -3.80 -0.74
CA ALA A 49 -11.01 -4.50 -1.74
C ALA A 49 -9.52 -4.40 -1.39
N TYR A 50 -9.07 -3.24 -0.93
CA TYR A 50 -7.71 -3.03 -0.46
C TYR A 50 -7.32 -4.02 0.65
N ASP A 51 -8.15 -4.15 1.68
CA ASP A 51 -7.89 -5.09 2.80
C ASP A 51 -7.85 -6.56 2.32
N ARG A 52 -8.72 -6.93 1.38
CA ARG A 52 -8.71 -8.29 0.80
C ARG A 52 -7.42 -8.56 0.02
N ASP A 53 -6.96 -7.60 -0.77
CA ASP A 53 -5.76 -7.75 -1.58
C ASP A 53 -4.49 -7.75 -0.71
N LEU A 54 -4.43 -6.92 0.32
CA LEU A 54 -3.40 -6.99 1.36
C LEU A 54 -3.35 -8.39 1.99
N ALA A 55 -4.51 -8.95 2.36
CA ALA A 55 -4.58 -10.28 2.96
C ALA A 55 -4.12 -11.40 2.01
N ILE A 56 -4.38 -11.29 0.71
CA ILE A 56 -3.90 -12.26 -0.30
C ILE A 56 -2.37 -12.32 -0.29
N VAL A 57 -1.70 -11.18 -0.37
CA VAL A 57 -0.22 -11.12 -0.39
C VAL A 57 0.36 -11.56 0.96
N ALA A 58 -0.20 -11.06 2.05
CA ALA A 58 0.24 -11.38 3.41
C ALA A 58 0.11 -12.88 3.73
N ASN A 59 -0.98 -13.53 3.32
CA ASN A 59 -1.17 -14.96 3.50
C ASN A 59 -0.14 -15.80 2.70
N GLN A 60 0.25 -15.33 1.51
CA GLN A 60 1.33 -15.97 0.75
C GLN A 60 2.67 -15.82 1.46
N ALA A 61 2.96 -14.62 2.01
CA ALA A 61 4.17 -14.38 2.79
C ALA A 61 4.22 -15.24 4.06
N ALA A 62 3.13 -15.30 4.82
CA ALA A 62 3.05 -16.11 6.04
C ALA A 62 3.28 -17.61 5.77
N ARG A 63 2.66 -18.16 4.72
CA ARG A 63 2.90 -19.55 4.30
C ARG A 63 4.37 -19.79 3.94
N TRP A 64 4.93 -18.96 3.07
CA TRP A 64 6.34 -19.06 2.68
C TRP A 64 7.29 -19.00 3.88
N ILE A 65 7.07 -18.08 4.80
CA ILE A 65 7.86 -17.95 6.03
C ILE A 65 7.75 -19.22 6.87
N GLY A 66 6.55 -19.76 7.07
CA GLY A 66 6.32 -20.99 7.82
C GLY A 66 7.05 -22.20 7.21
N GLU A 67 7.06 -22.32 5.89
CA GLU A 67 7.73 -23.41 5.17
C GLU A 67 9.25 -23.25 5.21
N ARG A 68 9.76 -22.05 5.02
CA ARG A 68 11.18 -21.79 4.81
C ARG A 68 11.99 -21.61 6.09
N ALA A 69 11.35 -21.15 7.17
CA ALA A 69 12.02 -20.81 8.43
C ALA A 69 12.82 -21.97 9.03
N ALA A 70 12.29 -23.20 8.97
CA ALA A 70 12.91 -24.38 9.57
C ALA A 70 14.20 -24.83 8.88
N THR A 71 14.40 -24.46 7.61
CA THR A 71 15.53 -24.92 6.77
C THR A 71 16.55 -23.83 6.47
N ALA A 72 16.22 -22.57 6.70
CA ALA A 72 17.13 -21.45 6.47
C ALA A 72 18.09 -21.24 7.64
N HIS A 73 19.33 -20.89 7.33
CA HIS A 73 20.29 -20.47 8.35
C HIS A 73 19.98 -19.05 8.81
N ARG A 74 19.71 -18.85 10.11
CA ARG A 74 19.36 -17.55 10.71
C ARG A 74 18.35 -16.77 9.87
N PRO A 75 17.11 -17.30 9.70
CA PRO A 75 16.13 -16.70 8.82
C PRO A 75 15.73 -15.30 9.28
N ALA A 76 15.51 -14.41 8.30
CA ALA A 76 15.09 -13.04 8.51
C ALA A 76 13.93 -12.65 7.61
N LEU A 77 13.02 -11.83 8.15
CA LEU A 77 11.99 -11.10 7.45
C LEU A 77 12.36 -9.61 7.46
N VAL A 78 12.30 -8.97 6.31
CA VAL A 78 12.40 -7.51 6.17
C VAL A 78 11.03 -6.94 5.87
N LEU A 79 10.62 -5.92 6.61
CA LEU A 79 9.37 -5.18 6.44
C LEU A 79 9.67 -3.69 6.25
N ASP A 80 8.95 -3.06 5.34
CA ASP A 80 8.78 -1.62 5.33
C ASP A 80 7.74 -1.20 6.39
N ILE A 81 7.51 0.10 6.59
CA ILE A 81 6.58 0.63 7.60
C ILE A 81 5.34 1.24 6.95
N ASP A 82 5.49 2.29 6.15
CA ASP A 82 4.37 3.08 5.62
C ASP A 82 3.60 2.28 4.56
N GLU A 83 2.30 2.17 4.71
CA GLU A 83 1.39 1.29 3.92
C GLU A 83 1.84 -0.19 3.83
N THR A 84 2.82 -0.55 4.66
CA THR A 84 3.25 -1.95 4.82
C THR A 84 2.90 -2.49 6.21
N ALA A 85 3.49 -1.96 7.26
CA ALA A 85 3.21 -2.33 8.64
C ALA A 85 2.14 -1.43 9.27
N LEU A 86 2.20 -0.14 8.99
CA LEU A 86 1.34 0.91 9.52
C LEU A 86 0.58 1.58 8.38
N SER A 87 -0.68 1.96 8.64
CA SER A 87 -1.51 2.63 7.65
C SER A 87 -1.57 4.13 7.89
N ASN A 88 -1.24 4.90 6.87
CA ASN A 88 -1.38 6.36 6.83
C ASN A 88 -2.69 6.80 6.16
N TRP A 89 -3.67 5.91 6.00
CA TRP A 89 -4.91 6.18 5.29
C TRP A 89 -5.62 7.45 5.74
N GLU A 90 -5.55 7.78 7.04
CA GLU A 90 -6.17 8.99 7.58
C GLU A 90 -5.66 10.25 6.87
N ILE A 91 -4.34 10.38 6.71
CA ILE A 91 -3.76 11.57 6.04
C ILE A 91 -3.74 11.45 4.53
N ILE A 92 -3.57 10.25 3.97
CA ILE A 92 -3.67 10.03 2.53
C ILE A 92 -4.99 10.56 1.99
N LYS A 93 -6.08 10.21 2.68
CA LYS A 93 -7.42 10.68 2.36
C LYS A 93 -7.59 12.19 2.58
N LEU A 94 -7.04 12.72 3.68
CA LEU A 94 -7.12 14.13 4.04
C LEU A 94 -6.35 15.01 3.05
N ASP A 95 -5.22 14.52 2.56
CA ASP A 95 -4.34 15.21 1.59
C ASP A 95 -4.76 14.98 0.14
N ASP A 96 -5.92 14.36 -0.08
CA ASP A 96 -6.45 14.02 -1.40
C ASP A 96 -5.42 13.30 -2.30
N PHE A 97 -4.76 12.26 -1.72
CA PHE A 97 -3.68 11.47 -2.33
C PHE A 97 -2.39 12.26 -2.64
N GLY A 98 -2.32 13.51 -2.20
CA GLY A 98 -1.07 14.26 -2.12
C GLY A 98 -0.17 13.70 -1.02
N ARG A 99 1.12 14.05 -1.09
CA ARG A 99 2.10 13.66 -0.06
C ARG A 99 2.96 14.83 0.36
N PRO A 100 2.39 15.88 0.99
CA PRO A 100 3.16 17.00 1.53
C PRO A 100 4.04 16.49 2.68
N ILE A 101 5.38 16.58 2.53
CA ILE A 101 6.29 16.10 3.57
C ILE A 101 6.37 17.09 4.74
N ALA A 102 6.49 18.38 4.41
CA ALA A 102 6.57 19.46 5.39
C ALA A 102 5.20 20.05 5.69
N GLY A 103 5.09 20.69 6.83
CA GLY A 103 3.87 21.37 7.27
C GLY A 103 3.34 20.85 8.61
N PRO A 104 2.42 21.59 9.25
CA PRO A 104 1.76 21.13 10.47
C PRO A 104 0.82 19.97 10.16
N CYS A 105 0.48 19.20 11.18
CA CYS A 105 -0.54 18.16 11.08
C CYS A 105 -1.51 18.28 12.26
N ASN A 106 -2.76 18.56 11.95
CA ASN A 106 -3.88 18.47 12.87
C ASN A 106 -5.05 17.78 12.13
N PRO A 107 -5.15 16.46 12.17
CA PRO A 107 -6.16 15.70 11.42
C PRO A 107 -7.61 16.15 11.70
N GLY A 108 -7.88 16.65 12.89
CA GLY A 108 -9.20 17.16 13.26
C GLY A 108 -9.59 18.50 12.63
N SER A 109 -8.65 19.22 12.00
CA SER A 109 -8.92 20.52 11.37
C SER A 109 -9.53 20.41 9.96
N GLY A 110 -9.42 19.24 9.33
CA GLY A 110 -9.78 19.04 7.92
C GLY A 110 -8.80 19.65 6.91
N ALA A 111 -7.71 20.27 7.37
CA ALA A 111 -6.66 20.81 6.51
C ALA A 111 -5.62 19.73 6.19
N PRO A 112 -4.90 19.83 5.04
CA PRO A 112 -3.83 18.93 4.70
C PRO A 112 -2.78 18.79 5.81
N CYS A 113 -2.20 17.59 5.91
CA CYS A 113 -1.27 17.19 6.97
C CYS A 113 0.13 16.98 6.41
N GLY A 114 1.13 17.63 6.98
CA GLY A 114 2.52 17.28 6.67
C GLY A 114 2.86 15.89 7.20
N TRP A 115 3.33 14.99 6.33
CA TRP A 115 3.66 13.60 6.69
C TRP A 115 4.68 13.51 7.82
N ALA A 116 5.72 14.35 7.81
CA ALA A 116 6.71 14.38 8.89
C ALA A 116 6.09 14.72 10.25
N ALA A 117 5.09 15.60 10.29
CA ALA A 117 4.39 15.94 11.51
C ALA A 117 3.40 14.83 11.92
N TRP A 118 2.75 14.17 10.96
CA TRP A 118 1.90 13.02 11.19
C TRP A 118 2.67 11.87 11.84
N ASP A 119 3.83 11.49 11.27
CA ASP A 119 4.69 10.43 11.80
C ASP A 119 5.05 10.66 13.27
N GLN A 120 5.26 11.92 13.66
CA GLN A 120 5.57 12.30 15.06
C GLN A 120 4.40 12.08 16.04
N LEU A 121 3.15 12.08 15.54
CA LEU A 121 1.99 11.76 16.39
C LEU A 121 2.00 10.30 16.85
N GLY A 122 2.58 9.40 16.05
CA GLY A 122 2.71 7.97 16.38
C GLY A 122 1.35 7.33 16.65
N ARG A 123 0.39 7.50 15.72
CA ARG A 123 -1.00 7.04 15.87
C ARG A 123 -1.50 6.17 14.72
N ASP A 124 -0.62 5.81 13.79
CA ASP A 124 -0.96 4.96 12.65
C ASP A 124 -1.41 3.57 13.13
N PRO A 125 -2.58 3.08 12.70
CA PRO A 125 -3.01 1.74 13.04
C PRO A 125 -2.18 0.68 12.29
N ALA A 126 -2.11 -0.53 12.88
CA ALA A 126 -1.51 -1.67 12.20
C ALA A 126 -2.28 -2.07 10.94
N ILE A 127 -1.57 -2.36 9.86
CA ILE A 127 -2.09 -3.15 8.75
C ILE A 127 -2.19 -4.60 9.23
N LYS A 128 -3.41 -5.02 9.56
CA LYS A 128 -3.68 -6.31 10.23
C LYS A 128 -3.10 -7.52 9.51
N PRO A 129 -3.20 -7.65 8.17
CA PRO A 129 -2.57 -8.77 7.46
C PRO A 129 -1.05 -8.83 7.66
N THR A 130 -0.35 -7.69 7.60
CA THR A 130 1.11 -7.62 7.83
C THR A 130 1.46 -7.92 9.28
N LEU A 131 0.66 -7.46 10.25
CA LEU A 131 0.85 -7.82 11.65
C LEU A 131 0.76 -9.34 11.86
N GLN A 132 -0.10 -10.04 11.12
CA GLN A 132 -0.17 -11.49 11.17
C GLN A 132 1.08 -12.14 10.58
N VAL A 133 1.63 -11.61 9.48
CA VAL A 133 2.94 -12.07 8.94
C VAL A 133 4.05 -11.90 9.98
N PHE A 134 4.11 -10.74 10.63
CA PHE A 134 5.05 -10.47 11.70
C PHE A 134 4.95 -11.51 12.83
N ARG A 135 3.73 -11.79 13.31
CA ARG A 135 3.48 -12.79 14.36
C ARG A 135 3.89 -14.20 13.94
N THR A 136 3.59 -14.59 12.70
CA THR A 136 4.03 -15.87 12.13
C THR A 136 5.55 -15.96 12.09
N ALA A 137 6.25 -14.92 11.65
CA ALA A 137 7.71 -14.88 11.64
C ALA A 137 8.28 -15.02 13.06
N ARG A 138 7.74 -14.29 14.02
CA ARG A 138 8.17 -14.36 15.43
C ARG A 138 7.97 -15.75 16.02
N SER A 139 6.81 -16.36 15.78
CA SER A 139 6.51 -17.73 16.27
C SER A 139 7.41 -18.79 15.64
N ALA A 140 7.92 -18.55 14.43
CA ALA A 140 8.86 -19.42 13.73
C ALA A 140 10.35 -19.09 14.01
N ASN A 141 10.65 -18.25 15.02
CA ASN A 141 12.00 -17.78 15.36
C ASN A 141 12.73 -17.08 14.19
N VAL A 142 11.99 -16.43 13.30
CA VAL A 142 12.52 -15.59 12.23
C VAL A 142 12.83 -14.20 12.79
N ALA A 143 14.07 -13.72 12.58
CA ALA A 143 14.45 -12.36 12.95
C ALA A 143 13.68 -11.35 12.10
N VAL A 144 13.09 -10.31 12.69
CA VAL A 144 12.35 -9.30 11.93
C VAL A 144 13.10 -7.98 11.96
N PHE A 145 13.30 -7.41 10.79
CA PHE A 145 13.93 -6.12 10.58
C PHE A 145 12.95 -5.16 9.91
N PHE A 146 12.83 -3.96 10.44
CA PHE A 146 12.15 -2.86 9.75
C PHE A 146 13.17 -1.98 9.03
N ILE A 147 12.86 -1.58 7.79
CA ILE A 147 13.66 -0.63 7.00
C ILE A 147 12.71 0.40 6.40
N THR A 148 12.76 1.63 6.91
CA THR A 148 11.83 2.69 6.50
C THR A 148 12.54 3.90 5.92
N GLY A 149 11.84 4.67 5.07
CA GLY A 149 12.28 5.97 4.60
C GLY A 149 12.16 7.09 5.63
N ARG A 150 11.56 6.84 6.81
CA ARG A 150 11.45 7.83 7.89
C ARG A 150 12.86 8.20 8.41
N PRO A 151 13.14 9.48 8.71
CA PRO A 151 14.45 9.90 9.23
C PRO A 151 14.66 9.49 10.70
N GLU A 152 15.91 9.41 11.12
CA GLU A 152 16.30 9.04 12.49
C GLU A 152 15.68 9.95 13.56
N SER A 153 15.46 11.23 13.28
CA SER A 153 14.76 12.17 14.17
C SER A 153 13.32 11.76 14.51
N GLN A 154 12.71 10.86 13.74
CA GLN A 154 11.38 10.30 14.01
C GLN A 154 11.42 8.96 14.77
N ARG A 155 12.61 8.45 15.13
CA ARG A 155 12.78 7.12 15.74
C ARG A 155 11.86 6.89 16.94
N ALA A 156 11.89 7.79 17.90
CA ALA A 156 11.13 7.61 19.14
C ALA A 156 9.62 7.54 18.90
N ALA A 157 9.09 8.32 17.95
CA ALA A 157 7.68 8.29 17.58
C ALA A 157 7.34 7.00 16.83
N THR A 158 8.18 6.57 15.90
CA THR A 158 8.01 5.36 15.11
C THR A 158 8.03 4.10 15.99
N GLU A 159 8.98 4.00 16.92
CA GLU A 159 9.08 2.88 17.88
C GLU A 159 7.85 2.82 18.79
N ARG A 160 7.39 3.96 19.32
CA ARG A 160 6.15 4.02 20.10
C ARG A 160 4.94 3.57 19.28
N ASN A 161 4.87 3.96 18.02
CA ASN A 161 3.76 3.58 17.15
C ASN A 161 3.78 2.09 16.83
N LEU A 162 4.93 1.53 16.45
CA LEU A 162 5.09 0.09 16.22
C LEU A 162 4.69 -0.73 17.46
N CYS A 163 5.12 -0.33 18.65
CA CYS A 163 4.74 -0.98 19.91
C CYS A 163 3.22 -0.94 20.11
N LYS A 164 2.58 0.23 20.02
CA LYS A 164 1.12 0.38 20.12
C LYS A 164 0.35 -0.45 19.09
N ALA A 165 0.90 -0.58 17.89
CA ALA A 165 0.31 -1.36 16.80
C ALA A 165 0.53 -2.88 16.97
N GLY A 166 1.31 -3.32 17.98
CA GLY A 166 1.55 -4.73 18.30
C GLY A 166 2.77 -5.34 17.64
N TYR A 167 3.66 -4.53 17.08
CA TYR A 167 4.95 -4.97 16.53
C TYR A 167 6.03 -4.91 17.62
N GLU A 168 6.02 -5.87 18.52
CA GLU A 168 7.00 -5.94 19.62
C GLU A 168 8.03 -7.05 19.39
N GLY A 169 9.26 -6.82 19.87
CA GLY A 169 10.32 -7.82 19.82
C GLY A 169 10.92 -8.05 18.43
N TYR A 170 10.82 -7.09 17.53
CA TYR A 170 11.60 -7.11 16.29
C TYR A 170 13.10 -6.97 16.58
N THR A 171 13.94 -7.42 15.65
CA THR A 171 15.39 -7.47 15.85
C THR A 171 16.03 -6.08 15.77
N ARG A 172 15.61 -5.28 14.77
CA ARG A 172 16.14 -3.92 14.58
C ARG A 172 15.27 -3.11 13.64
N LEU A 173 15.23 -1.79 13.91
CA LEU A 173 14.68 -0.76 13.03
C LEU A 173 15.84 0.03 12.39
N TYR A 174 15.83 0.13 11.07
CA TYR A 174 16.73 0.96 10.27
C TYR A 174 15.96 2.13 9.68
N MET A 175 16.47 3.32 9.91
CA MET A 175 15.89 4.59 9.47
C MET A 175 16.92 5.39 8.67
N VAL A 176 16.45 6.31 7.85
CA VAL A 176 17.34 7.19 7.06
C VAL A 176 18.07 8.14 8.01
N PRO A 177 19.41 8.24 7.93
CA PRO A 177 20.17 9.23 8.71
C PRO A 177 19.66 10.65 8.45
N ASP A 178 19.56 11.47 9.49
CA ASP A 178 19.10 12.84 9.35
C ASP A 178 19.99 13.61 8.37
N GLY A 179 19.37 14.37 7.47
CA GLY A 179 20.06 15.12 6.44
C GLY A 179 20.59 14.30 5.25
N ALA A 180 20.45 12.97 5.27
CA ALA A 180 20.80 12.16 4.11
C ALA A 180 19.72 12.26 3.02
N HIS A 181 20.18 12.30 1.77
CA HIS A 181 19.33 12.36 0.59
C HIS A 181 19.68 11.20 -0.35
N TYR A 182 18.66 10.49 -0.81
CA TYR A 182 18.79 9.37 -1.75
C TYR A 182 17.93 9.64 -2.99
N ALA A 183 18.41 9.25 -4.16
CA ALA A 183 17.66 9.39 -5.41
C ALA A 183 16.42 8.48 -5.45
N SER A 184 16.49 7.35 -4.72
CA SER A 184 15.37 6.45 -4.53
C SER A 184 15.42 5.77 -3.15
N ALA A 185 14.29 5.26 -2.67
CA ALA A 185 14.28 4.47 -1.44
C ALA A 185 15.17 3.21 -1.53
N ALA A 186 15.33 2.65 -2.73
CA ALA A 186 16.21 1.50 -2.95
C ALA A 186 17.68 1.79 -2.65
N ASP A 187 18.15 3.04 -2.85
CA ASP A 187 19.54 3.43 -2.62
C ASP A 187 19.91 3.40 -1.12
N PHE A 188 18.93 3.57 -0.25
CA PHE A 188 19.06 3.35 1.19
C PHE A 188 18.78 1.89 1.58
N LYS A 189 17.64 1.33 1.14
CA LYS A 189 17.15 0.05 1.65
C LYS A 189 18.00 -1.13 1.19
N THR A 190 18.57 -1.10 -0.03
CA THR A 190 19.42 -2.18 -0.54
C THR A 190 20.72 -2.34 0.26
N PRO A 191 21.53 -1.28 0.53
CA PRO A 191 22.69 -1.40 1.42
C PRO A 191 22.37 -1.90 2.82
N VAL A 192 21.21 -1.54 3.37
CA VAL A 192 20.77 -2.05 4.69
C VAL A 192 20.50 -3.56 4.62
N ARG A 193 19.83 -4.08 3.59
CA ARG A 193 19.65 -5.54 3.41
C ARG A 193 20.99 -6.25 3.26
N MET A 194 21.95 -5.69 2.50
CA MET A 194 23.32 -6.23 2.42
C MET A 194 23.99 -6.28 3.81
N GLN A 195 23.77 -5.27 4.65
CA GLN A 195 24.30 -5.28 6.01
C GLN A 195 23.69 -6.39 6.87
N ILE A 196 22.38 -6.67 6.71
CA ILE A 196 21.69 -7.77 7.41
C ILE A 196 22.29 -9.11 7.00
N GLU A 197 22.51 -9.35 5.70
CA GLU A 197 23.15 -10.59 5.20
C GLU A 197 24.60 -10.73 5.70
N ARG A 198 25.39 -9.65 5.69
CA ARG A 198 26.76 -9.66 6.24
C ARG A 198 26.82 -10.01 7.72
N LYS A 199 25.73 -9.81 8.48
CA LYS A 199 25.59 -10.26 9.86
C LYS A 199 25.21 -11.76 9.97
N GLY A 200 25.17 -12.47 8.85
CA GLY A 200 24.91 -13.91 8.76
C GLY A 200 23.43 -14.28 8.73
N TYR A 201 22.53 -13.34 8.47
CA TYR A 201 21.10 -13.66 8.27
C TYR A 201 20.83 -14.03 6.81
N THR A 202 19.91 -14.98 6.60
CA THR A 202 19.30 -15.23 5.32
C THR A 202 17.96 -14.51 5.26
N ILE A 203 17.84 -13.49 4.42
CA ILE A 203 16.56 -12.78 4.22
C ILE A 203 15.64 -13.68 3.41
N ILE A 204 14.82 -14.48 4.09
CA ILE A 204 13.88 -15.40 3.42
C ILE A 204 12.69 -14.67 2.81
N ALA A 205 12.32 -13.50 3.35
CA ALA A 205 11.22 -12.69 2.85
C ALA A 205 11.52 -11.19 2.99
N ASN A 206 11.13 -10.41 1.97
CA ASN A 206 11.11 -8.94 2.00
C ASN A 206 9.74 -8.47 1.54
N MET A 207 9.06 -7.62 2.32
CA MET A 207 7.72 -7.13 2.07
C MET A 207 7.71 -5.60 2.14
N GLY A 208 7.07 -4.96 1.17
CA GLY A 208 6.87 -3.52 1.06
C GLY A 208 5.74 -3.21 0.09
N ASP A 209 5.24 -1.98 0.10
CA ASP A 209 4.19 -1.48 -0.79
C ASP A 209 4.76 -0.81 -2.04
N GLN A 210 6.01 -0.32 -1.97
CA GLN A 210 6.65 0.32 -3.11
C GLN A 210 7.61 -0.64 -3.83
N PRO A 211 7.67 -0.62 -5.18
CA PRO A 211 8.67 -1.39 -5.92
C PRO A 211 10.11 -1.09 -5.49
N SER A 212 10.40 0.13 -5.02
CA SER A 212 11.71 0.55 -4.50
C SER A 212 12.13 -0.21 -3.23
N ASP A 213 11.18 -0.66 -2.40
CA ASP A 213 11.45 -1.49 -1.21
C ASP A 213 12.06 -2.84 -1.55
N LEU A 214 11.73 -3.35 -2.74
CA LEU A 214 12.05 -4.70 -3.18
C LEU A 214 13.19 -4.76 -4.20
N ARG A 215 13.69 -3.61 -4.65
CA ARG A 215 14.82 -3.53 -5.60
C ARG A 215 16.12 -4.04 -4.97
N GLY A 216 17.09 -4.40 -5.82
CA GLY A 216 18.44 -4.79 -5.42
C GLY A 216 18.59 -6.22 -4.94
N GLY A 217 17.56 -7.05 -5.01
CA GLY A 217 17.63 -8.45 -4.60
C GLY A 217 17.75 -8.64 -3.08
N LEU A 218 18.61 -9.56 -2.64
CA LEU A 218 18.94 -9.85 -1.24
C LEU A 218 17.77 -10.37 -0.40
N ALA A 219 16.82 -11.04 -1.05
CA ALA A 219 15.77 -11.80 -0.39
C ALA A 219 15.37 -12.97 -1.28
N GLU A 220 15.15 -14.14 -0.69
CA GLU A 220 14.71 -15.33 -1.42
C GLU A 220 13.33 -15.11 -2.06
N LYS A 221 12.42 -14.41 -1.37
CA LYS A 221 11.10 -14.08 -1.90
C LYS A 221 10.70 -12.65 -1.53
N LYS A 222 10.06 -11.97 -2.49
CA LYS A 222 9.62 -10.59 -2.37
C LYS A 222 8.10 -10.55 -2.43
N PHE A 223 7.48 -9.71 -1.60
CA PHE A 223 6.04 -9.55 -1.50
C PHE A 223 5.69 -8.08 -1.63
N LEU A 224 5.15 -7.72 -2.80
CA LEU A 224 4.67 -6.37 -3.07
C LEU A 224 3.21 -6.26 -2.62
N LEU A 225 2.96 -5.41 -1.65
CA LEU A 225 1.61 -5.06 -1.22
C LEU A 225 0.97 -4.08 -2.22
N PRO A 226 -0.35 -4.09 -2.36
CA PRO A 226 -1.03 -3.07 -3.16
C PRO A 226 -0.91 -1.70 -2.48
N ASP A 227 -0.53 -0.70 -3.26
CA ASP A 227 -0.62 0.71 -2.87
C ASP A 227 -0.89 1.59 -4.10
N PRO A 228 -2.16 1.91 -4.38
CA PRO A 228 -2.53 2.81 -5.45
C PRO A 228 -2.58 4.28 -5.00
N PHE A 229 -2.15 4.61 -3.79
CA PHE A 229 -2.44 5.90 -3.15
C PHE A 229 -1.36 6.95 -3.39
N TYR A 230 -0.11 6.54 -3.40
CA TYR A 230 1.04 7.42 -3.67
C TYR A 230 2.22 6.64 -4.22
N ARG A 231 3.27 7.35 -4.60
CA ARG A 231 4.48 6.72 -5.12
C ARG A 231 5.74 7.30 -4.47
N VAL A 232 6.63 6.39 -4.07
CA VAL A 232 8.01 6.68 -3.68
C VAL A 232 8.96 6.11 -4.73
N PRO A 233 9.86 6.92 -5.33
CA PRO A 233 10.81 6.47 -6.34
C PRO A 233 11.79 5.39 -5.89
#